data_97aa24d72a7886c30f69b2027e645b83
#
_entry.id   97aa24d72a7886c30f69b2027e645b83
#
_cell.length_a   1.000
_cell.length_b   1.000
_cell.length_c   1.000
_cell.angle_alpha   90.00
_cell.angle_beta   90.00
_cell.angle_gamma   90.00
#
_symmetry.space_group_name_H-M   'P 1'
#
loop_
_entity.id
_entity.type
_entity.pdbx_description
1 polymer ?
#
loop_
_entity_poly.entity_id
_entity_poly.type
_entity_poly.pdbx_seq_one_letter_code
_entity_poly.pdbx_strand_id
1 'polypeptide(L)'
;AIGPATREKLDAVLPPTWSGSNPVDIVGDAGPERYAAALEVLLADPGNDAVLVMNVQTAMAKADEIAATLATLLSKNRQQRYRSAKPVFAVWVGAEQKVIDLLSGAGIPNYPTGDDAVLGFMHLVRHREVVAELAQVPPAMPSEFAPDIETARSIVATALADGRHWLDPIEIKQLLEAYEIAMVPTFAAADAEQAVVHASELFAQGATVVLKIMSRDIIHKSDVGGVVLNLTSAEAVRQATAHILARAKILRPEARISGVVVQAMVVRPKSRELIVGLADDPTFGTVIVFGRGGTAVEVINDKALALPPLDLQLARDLIERTRVSRLLRAYRDVPAAKPDAVAMVLVKIAQMAADIPEIHELDINPLLADETGVLAVDARAVVGPALRKFRGVGHANFAVRPYPSQWQRHAETKDGLRVFLRPIRPEDEPLIHEMLHRVTPQDLRLRFFAPMKEFSHEFIARLTQLDYARAMAFVALDENTQQLVGVVRIHSDSIYESGEYAILLRSDLKGRGLGWALMQMIIEYAKSEGLKTISGDVLQENTVMLEMCRSLGFQVKGDPHEHDICNVKLKL
;
A
#
# COMPACT_ATOMS: atom_id res chain seq x y z
N ALA A 1 -23.28 9.51 19.15
CA ALA A 1 -24.51 9.46 19.97
C ALA A 1 -24.37 8.32 20.99
N ILE A 2 -24.89 8.50 22.22
CA ILE A 2 -24.89 7.47 23.26
C ILE A 2 -25.97 6.43 22.88
N GLY A 3 -25.59 5.13 22.89
CA GLY A 3 -26.54 4.05 22.66
C GLY A 3 -27.56 3.88 23.78
N PRO A 4 -28.77 3.31 23.53
CA PRO A 4 -29.83 3.17 24.55
C PRO A 4 -29.38 2.42 25.80
N ALA A 5 -28.62 1.33 25.65
CA ALA A 5 -28.11 0.54 26.77
C ALA A 5 -27.09 1.29 27.64
N THR A 6 -26.29 2.16 27.06
CA THR A 6 -25.33 3.02 27.77
C THR A 6 -26.06 4.14 28.48
N ARG A 7 -27.09 4.71 27.85
CA ARG A 7 -27.95 5.71 28.45
C ARG A 7 -28.65 5.17 29.72
N GLU A 8 -29.23 3.98 29.63
CA GLU A 8 -29.88 3.33 30.77
C GLU A 8 -28.90 3.15 31.97
N LYS A 9 -27.66 2.79 31.69
CA LYS A 9 -26.63 2.68 32.74
C LYS A 9 -26.22 4.03 33.31
N LEU A 10 -26.17 5.08 32.49
CA LEU A 10 -25.90 6.44 32.97
C LEU A 10 -27.08 6.99 33.77
N ASP A 11 -28.33 6.74 33.37
CA ASP A 11 -29.53 7.10 34.10
C ASP A 11 -29.56 6.47 35.52
N ALA A 12 -28.97 5.28 35.68
CA ALA A 12 -28.88 4.58 36.97
C ALA A 12 -27.84 5.19 37.95
N VAL A 13 -26.81 5.88 37.45
CA VAL A 13 -25.68 6.39 38.26
C VAL A 13 -25.62 7.92 38.31
N LEU A 14 -26.36 8.62 37.46
CA LEU A 14 -26.37 10.08 37.38
C LEU A 14 -27.69 10.66 37.88
N PRO A 15 -27.69 11.92 38.34
CA PRO A 15 -28.92 12.58 38.78
C PRO A 15 -29.88 12.79 37.60
N PRO A 16 -31.20 12.86 37.81
CA PRO A 16 -32.18 13.03 36.70
C PRO A 16 -31.97 14.29 35.85
N THR A 17 -31.16 15.22 36.34
CA THR A 17 -30.84 16.50 35.68
C THR A 17 -29.63 16.44 34.76
N TRP A 18 -28.99 15.27 34.56
CA TRP A 18 -27.91 15.15 33.63
C TRP A 18 -28.38 15.35 32.16
N SER A 19 -27.50 15.64 31.22
CA SER A 19 -27.87 16.06 29.86
C SER A 19 -28.66 15.02 29.04
N GLY A 20 -28.65 13.75 29.44
CA GLY A 20 -29.31 12.67 28.69
C GLY A 20 -28.69 12.38 27.29
N SER A 21 -27.58 13.01 26.94
CA SER A 21 -26.93 12.94 25.63
C SER A 21 -25.42 13.13 25.71
N ASN A 22 -24.74 13.02 24.60
CA ASN A 22 -23.33 13.41 24.45
C ASN A 22 -23.27 14.90 23.98
N PRO A 23 -22.58 15.80 24.67
CA PRO A 23 -21.75 15.58 25.86
C PRO A 23 -22.54 15.09 27.09
N VAL A 24 -21.91 14.18 27.86
CA VAL A 24 -22.46 13.70 29.12
C VAL A 24 -22.19 14.75 30.19
N ASP A 25 -23.12 15.71 30.37
CA ASP A 25 -23.02 16.70 31.42
C ASP A 25 -23.56 16.10 32.74
N ILE A 26 -22.66 15.94 33.68
CA ILE A 26 -22.93 15.31 34.99
C ILE A 26 -23.29 16.29 36.11
N VAL A 27 -23.56 17.54 35.73
CA VAL A 27 -23.94 18.67 36.58
C VAL A 27 -22.78 19.25 37.41
N GLY A 28 -22.76 20.57 37.60
CA GLY A 28 -21.61 21.33 38.14
C GLY A 28 -21.25 21.08 39.62
N ASP A 29 -22.07 20.33 40.39
CA ASP A 29 -21.79 19.86 41.75
C ASP A 29 -21.17 18.45 41.81
N ALA A 30 -20.79 17.89 40.63
CA ALA A 30 -20.29 16.53 40.55
C ALA A 30 -18.97 16.35 41.31
N GLY A 31 -18.97 15.48 42.30
CA GLY A 31 -17.79 15.05 43.04
C GLY A 31 -17.04 13.86 42.37
N PRO A 32 -15.94 13.41 43.00
CA PRO A 32 -15.09 12.33 42.48
C PRO A 32 -15.85 11.05 42.13
N GLU A 33 -16.81 10.66 42.98
CA GLU A 33 -17.58 9.41 42.79
C GLU A 33 -18.47 9.46 41.55
N ARG A 34 -19.09 10.62 41.27
CA ARG A 34 -19.94 10.79 40.08
C ARG A 34 -19.14 10.78 38.80
N TYR A 35 -17.94 11.43 38.79
CA TYR A 35 -17.00 11.35 37.67
C TYR A 35 -16.56 9.91 37.42
N ALA A 36 -16.20 9.17 38.48
CA ALA A 36 -15.78 7.79 38.36
C ALA A 36 -16.89 6.89 37.80
N ALA A 37 -18.11 7.00 38.34
CA ALA A 37 -19.25 6.18 37.88
C ALA A 37 -19.59 6.44 36.40
N ALA A 38 -19.64 7.71 35.98
CA ALA A 38 -19.88 8.05 34.57
C ALA A 38 -18.76 7.53 33.65
N LEU A 39 -17.49 7.70 34.05
CA LEU A 39 -16.36 7.25 33.28
C LEU A 39 -16.33 5.71 33.16
N GLU A 40 -16.61 4.96 34.19
CA GLU A 40 -16.70 3.48 34.13
C GLU A 40 -17.74 3.01 33.11
N VAL A 41 -18.92 3.61 33.11
CA VAL A 41 -19.97 3.30 32.12
C VAL A 41 -19.49 3.59 30.69
N LEU A 42 -18.86 4.76 30.47
CA LEU A 42 -18.37 5.16 29.15
C LEU A 42 -17.18 4.31 28.67
N LEU A 43 -16.27 3.89 29.56
CA LEU A 43 -15.18 2.99 29.24
C LEU A 43 -15.67 1.59 28.86
N ALA A 44 -16.79 1.17 29.43
CA ALA A 44 -17.40 -0.13 29.12
C ALA A 44 -18.26 -0.12 27.83
N ASP A 45 -18.60 1.05 27.29
CA ASP A 45 -19.46 1.19 26.10
C ASP A 45 -18.69 0.79 24.82
N PRO A 46 -19.12 -0.24 24.06
CA PRO A 46 -18.47 -0.60 22.81
C PRO A 46 -18.69 0.42 21.68
N GLY A 47 -19.63 1.35 21.85
CA GLY A 47 -20.01 2.34 20.84
C GLY A 47 -19.13 3.60 20.79
N ASN A 48 -18.06 3.68 21.58
CA ASN A 48 -17.09 4.77 21.53
C ASN A 48 -15.64 4.26 21.54
N ASP A 49 -14.74 4.99 20.94
CA ASP A 49 -13.31 4.65 20.80
C ASP A 49 -12.43 5.37 21.83
N ALA A 50 -12.90 6.48 22.40
CA ALA A 50 -12.18 7.30 23.36
C ALA A 50 -13.14 8.08 24.26
N VAL A 51 -12.63 8.57 25.41
CA VAL A 51 -13.39 9.45 26.31
C VAL A 51 -12.59 10.72 26.56
N LEU A 52 -13.22 11.87 26.35
CA LEU A 52 -12.71 13.18 26.75
C LEU A 52 -13.40 13.57 28.07
N VAL A 53 -12.62 13.72 29.13
CA VAL A 53 -13.10 14.22 30.42
C VAL A 53 -12.81 15.71 30.53
N MET A 54 -13.85 16.50 30.73
CA MET A 54 -13.70 17.94 30.91
C MET A 54 -14.08 18.34 32.35
N ASN A 55 -13.25 19.15 32.97
CA ASN A 55 -13.52 19.73 34.29
C ASN A 55 -13.26 21.24 34.28
N VAL A 56 -14.22 21.98 34.80
CA VAL A 56 -14.07 23.40 35.10
C VAL A 56 -14.12 23.53 36.60
N GLN A 57 -13.13 24.15 37.21
CA GLN A 57 -13.03 24.30 38.64
C GLN A 57 -14.24 25.09 39.18
N THR A 58 -14.94 24.50 40.14
CA THR A 58 -16.07 25.12 40.83
C THR A 58 -15.79 25.20 42.34
N ALA A 59 -16.53 26.07 43.06
CA ALA A 59 -16.40 26.16 44.50
C ALA A 59 -16.94 24.91 45.24
N MET A 60 -17.71 24.07 44.57
CA MET A 60 -18.42 22.93 45.16
C MET A 60 -17.67 21.59 45.00
N ALA A 61 -16.74 21.49 44.08
CA ALA A 61 -16.02 20.25 43.79
C ALA A 61 -14.50 20.50 43.70
N LYS A 62 -13.74 19.71 44.44
CA LYS A 62 -12.27 19.84 44.47
C LYS A 62 -11.65 19.11 43.27
N ALA A 63 -11.05 19.87 42.40
CA ALA A 63 -10.47 19.38 41.13
C ALA A 63 -9.35 18.33 41.34
N ASP A 64 -8.57 18.46 42.41
CA ASP A 64 -7.50 17.54 42.77
C ASP A 64 -8.00 16.16 43.23
N GLU A 65 -9.09 16.13 44.03
CA GLU A 65 -9.73 14.89 44.47
C GLU A 65 -10.37 14.13 43.30
N ILE A 66 -11.00 14.86 42.36
CA ILE A 66 -11.54 14.28 41.13
C ILE A 66 -10.42 13.68 40.30
N ALA A 67 -9.34 14.42 40.05
CA ALA A 67 -8.20 13.96 39.27
C ALA A 67 -7.53 12.72 39.88
N ALA A 68 -7.37 12.68 41.21
CA ALA A 68 -6.80 11.53 41.92
C ALA A 68 -7.68 10.26 41.79
N THR A 69 -8.99 10.44 41.86
CA THR A 69 -9.94 9.32 41.67
C THR A 69 -9.90 8.78 40.27
N LEU A 70 -9.89 9.64 39.25
CA LEU A 70 -9.78 9.22 37.85
C LEU A 70 -8.45 8.56 37.55
N ALA A 71 -7.33 9.08 38.07
CA ALA A 71 -6.00 8.49 37.93
C ALA A 71 -5.95 7.05 38.49
N THR A 72 -6.56 6.84 39.66
CA THR A 72 -6.66 5.53 40.31
C THR A 72 -7.49 4.55 39.49
N LEU A 73 -8.67 5.00 39.04
CA LEU A 73 -9.58 4.19 38.21
C LEU A 73 -8.92 3.77 36.89
N LEU A 74 -8.26 4.67 36.19
CA LEU A 74 -7.64 4.40 34.92
C LEU A 74 -6.39 3.52 35.05
N SER A 75 -5.61 3.67 36.11
CA SER A 75 -4.50 2.77 36.42
C SER A 75 -4.98 1.33 36.63
N LYS A 76 -6.07 1.14 37.35
CA LYS A 76 -6.74 -0.16 37.53
C LYS A 76 -7.25 -0.73 36.21
N ASN A 77 -7.92 0.09 35.39
CA ASN A 77 -8.48 -0.34 34.11
C ASN A 77 -7.39 -0.77 33.13
N ARG A 78 -6.25 -0.05 33.08
CA ARG A 78 -5.08 -0.41 32.24
C ARG A 78 -4.44 -1.72 32.65
N GLN A 79 -4.29 -1.99 33.94
CA GLN A 79 -3.75 -3.27 34.42
C GLN A 79 -4.63 -4.46 34.02
N GLN A 80 -5.94 -4.30 34.06
CA GLN A 80 -6.89 -5.36 33.68
C GLN A 80 -7.05 -5.54 32.16
N ARG A 81 -6.87 -4.48 31.37
CA ARG A 81 -7.15 -4.44 29.92
C ARG A 81 -5.98 -3.93 29.10
N TYR A 82 -4.78 -4.34 29.39
CA TYR A 82 -3.53 -3.83 28.82
C TYR A 82 -3.51 -3.62 27.29
N ARG A 83 -4.28 -4.39 26.49
CA ARG A 83 -4.37 -4.28 25.04
C ARG A 83 -5.68 -3.67 24.50
N SER A 84 -6.68 -3.47 25.35
CA SER A 84 -8.01 -2.96 24.94
C SER A 84 -8.48 -1.76 25.77
N ALA A 85 -7.58 -1.11 26.51
CA ALA A 85 -7.91 0.08 27.28
C ALA A 85 -8.17 1.26 26.33
N LYS A 86 -9.35 1.85 26.42
CA LYS A 86 -9.67 3.04 25.65
C LYS A 86 -8.82 4.23 26.07
N PRO A 87 -8.33 5.06 25.14
CA PRO A 87 -7.66 6.30 25.48
C PRO A 87 -8.62 7.27 26.17
N VAL A 88 -8.12 7.89 27.23
CA VAL A 88 -8.83 8.95 27.96
C VAL A 88 -7.97 10.20 27.90
N PHE A 89 -8.59 11.31 27.52
CA PHE A 89 -8.00 12.64 27.45
C PHE A 89 -8.66 13.53 28.48
N ALA A 90 -7.94 14.53 28.96
CA ALA A 90 -8.44 15.49 29.93
C ALA A 90 -8.33 16.92 29.43
N VAL A 91 -9.33 17.74 29.77
CA VAL A 91 -9.28 19.20 29.70
C VAL A 91 -9.67 19.72 31.08
N TRP A 92 -8.69 20.30 31.80
CA TRP A 92 -8.89 20.82 33.14
C TRP A 92 -8.71 22.33 33.12
N VAL A 93 -9.78 23.06 33.02
CA VAL A 93 -9.78 24.53 32.95
C VAL A 93 -9.43 25.12 34.31
N GLY A 94 -8.37 25.93 34.37
CA GLY A 94 -7.90 26.56 35.60
C GLY A 94 -7.14 25.61 36.55
N ALA A 95 -6.65 24.46 36.05
CA ALA A 95 -5.92 23.49 36.87
C ALA A 95 -4.62 24.04 37.42
N GLU A 96 -4.33 23.77 38.68
CA GLU A 96 -3.00 23.94 39.26
C GLU A 96 -2.05 22.89 38.70
N GLN A 97 -0.73 23.23 38.68
CA GLN A 97 0.30 22.32 38.16
C GLN A 97 0.28 20.92 38.79
N LYS A 98 -0.03 20.85 40.09
CA LYS A 98 -0.17 19.58 40.81
C LYS A 98 -1.22 18.63 40.19
N VAL A 99 -2.33 19.16 39.68
CA VAL A 99 -3.39 18.37 39.03
C VAL A 99 -2.90 17.86 37.66
N ILE A 100 -2.21 18.73 36.92
CA ILE A 100 -1.60 18.38 35.62
C ILE A 100 -0.57 17.26 35.79
N ASP A 101 0.28 17.38 36.80
CA ASP A 101 1.33 16.38 37.10
C ASP A 101 0.70 15.04 37.51
N LEU A 102 -0.37 15.05 38.26
CA LEU A 102 -1.11 13.87 38.69
C LEU A 102 -1.76 13.14 37.50
N LEU A 103 -2.43 13.88 36.61
CA LEU A 103 -3.03 13.30 35.39
C LEU A 103 -1.95 12.74 34.46
N SER A 104 -0.88 13.50 34.26
CA SER A 104 0.25 13.08 33.42
C SER A 104 0.94 11.84 33.98
N GLY A 105 1.17 11.79 35.29
CA GLY A 105 1.73 10.62 35.99
C GLY A 105 0.86 9.35 35.86
N ALA A 106 -0.46 9.53 35.75
CA ALA A 106 -1.40 8.45 35.45
C ALA A 106 -1.49 8.14 33.94
N GLY A 107 -0.72 8.82 33.09
CA GLY A 107 -0.75 8.68 31.63
C GLY A 107 -2.03 9.21 30.98
N ILE A 108 -2.68 10.20 31.61
CA ILE A 108 -3.83 10.90 31.06
C ILE A 108 -3.33 12.22 30.48
N PRO A 109 -3.27 12.37 29.14
CA PRO A 109 -2.86 13.63 28.53
C PRO A 109 -3.87 14.73 28.86
N ASN A 110 -3.37 15.86 29.38
CA ASN A 110 -4.18 17.03 29.68
C ASN A 110 -3.91 18.14 28.69
N TYR A 111 -4.97 18.77 28.18
CA TYR A 111 -4.90 19.81 27.16
C TYR A 111 -5.56 21.11 27.66
N PRO A 112 -5.11 22.27 27.15
CA PRO A 112 -5.71 23.57 27.52
C PRO A 112 -7.15 23.72 27.04
N THR A 113 -7.48 23.14 25.87
CA THR A 113 -8.81 23.27 25.24
C THR A 113 -9.33 21.92 24.73
N GLY A 114 -10.63 21.88 24.47
CA GLY A 114 -11.27 20.71 23.84
C GLY A 114 -10.75 20.45 22.43
N ASP A 115 -10.47 21.50 21.67
CA ASP A 115 -9.94 21.39 20.32
C ASP A 115 -8.54 20.76 20.32
N ASP A 116 -7.66 21.17 21.26
CA ASP A 116 -6.33 20.56 21.42
C ASP A 116 -6.42 19.07 21.80
N ALA A 117 -7.37 18.71 22.67
CA ALA A 117 -7.61 17.32 23.04
C ALA A 117 -8.10 16.47 21.87
N VAL A 118 -8.99 17.02 21.03
CA VAL A 118 -9.44 16.37 19.79
C VAL A 118 -8.30 16.19 18.81
N LEU A 119 -7.45 17.21 18.63
CA LEU A 119 -6.23 17.08 17.80
C LEU A 119 -5.31 16.00 18.33
N GLY A 120 -5.10 15.93 19.65
CA GLY A 120 -4.31 14.88 20.29
C GLY A 120 -4.87 13.47 20.01
N PHE A 121 -6.20 13.32 20.08
CA PHE A 121 -6.86 12.07 19.70
C PHE A 121 -6.66 11.74 18.21
N MET A 122 -6.84 12.73 17.33
CA MET A 122 -6.65 12.53 15.88
C MET A 122 -5.22 12.13 15.51
N HIS A 123 -4.20 12.53 16.29
CA HIS A 123 -2.84 12.02 16.11
C HIS A 123 -2.75 10.50 16.37
N LEU A 124 -3.46 9.97 17.37
CA LEU A 124 -3.50 8.52 17.61
C LEU A 124 -4.23 7.78 16.47
N VAL A 125 -5.35 8.33 16.01
CA VAL A 125 -6.09 7.77 14.85
C VAL A 125 -5.19 7.71 13.63
N ARG A 126 -4.56 8.83 13.28
CA ARG A 126 -3.66 8.92 12.12
C ARG A 126 -2.45 8.00 12.25
N HIS A 127 -1.88 7.90 13.45
CA HIS A 127 -0.78 6.95 13.68
C HIS A 127 -1.21 5.51 13.39
N ARG A 128 -2.40 5.11 13.86
CA ARG A 128 -2.95 3.76 13.59
C ARG A 128 -3.21 3.53 12.11
N GLU A 129 -3.76 4.52 11.40
CA GLU A 129 -3.97 4.48 9.96
C GLU A 129 -2.64 4.30 9.22
N VAL A 130 -1.64 5.13 9.53
CA VAL A 130 -0.29 5.03 8.92
C VAL A 130 0.37 3.68 9.20
N VAL A 131 0.25 3.14 10.42
CA VAL A 131 0.79 1.82 10.74
C VAL A 131 0.08 0.73 9.93
N ALA A 132 -1.24 0.84 9.74
CA ALA A 132 -2.00 -0.10 8.92
C ALA A 132 -1.63 0.01 7.43
N GLU A 133 -1.42 1.23 6.91
CA GLU A 133 -0.94 1.47 5.54
C GLU A 133 0.47 0.88 5.34
N LEU A 134 1.40 1.14 6.25
CA LEU A 134 2.77 0.61 6.19
C LEU A 134 2.84 -0.92 6.29
N ALA A 135 1.84 -1.54 6.91
CA ALA A 135 1.73 -2.99 6.99
C ALA A 135 1.22 -3.63 5.68
N GLN A 136 0.64 -2.85 4.76
CA GLN A 136 0.15 -3.36 3.49
C GLN A 136 1.32 -3.67 2.55
N VAL A 137 1.36 -4.91 2.05
CA VAL A 137 2.33 -5.35 1.05
C VAL A 137 1.55 -6.00 -0.09
N PRO A 138 1.15 -5.22 -1.12
CA PRO A 138 0.35 -5.75 -2.22
C PRO A 138 1.13 -6.79 -3.03
N PRO A 139 0.43 -7.75 -3.67
CA PRO A 139 1.04 -8.73 -4.56
C PRO A 139 1.61 -8.05 -5.82
N ALA A 140 2.58 -8.69 -6.45
CA ALA A 140 3.14 -8.21 -7.71
C ALA A 140 2.11 -8.22 -8.85
N MET A 141 1.16 -9.13 -8.79
CA MET A 141 0.09 -9.26 -9.80
C MET A 141 -1.27 -9.07 -9.10
N PRO A 142 -1.95 -7.94 -9.33
CA PRO A 142 -3.31 -7.73 -8.85
C PRO A 142 -4.27 -8.74 -9.46
N SER A 143 -5.30 -9.14 -8.71
CA SER A 143 -6.33 -10.06 -9.19
C SER A 143 -7.44 -9.38 -10.00
N GLU A 144 -7.40 -8.04 -10.05
CA GLU A 144 -8.48 -7.21 -10.59
C GLU A 144 -8.48 -7.12 -12.12
N PHE A 145 -7.37 -7.46 -12.79
CA PHE A 145 -7.27 -7.44 -14.26
C PHE A 145 -6.16 -8.38 -14.77
N ALA A 146 -6.21 -8.70 -16.09
CA ALA A 146 -5.24 -9.55 -16.76
C ALA A 146 -4.66 -8.83 -18.00
N PRO A 147 -3.50 -8.14 -17.86
CA PRO A 147 -2.91 -7.41 -18.96
C PRO A 147 -2.31 -8.32 -20.06
N ASP A 148 -2.33 -7.86 -21.31
CA ASP A 148 -1.57 -8.48 -22.40
C ASP A 148 -0.10 -8.03 -22.36
N ILE A 149 0.67 -8.69 -21.48
CA ILE A 149 2.07 -8.37 -21.22
C ILE A 149 2.94 -8.63 -22.45
N GLU A 150 2.61 -9.66 -23.26
CA GLU A 150 3.39 -10.02 -24.46
C GLU A 150 3.33 -8.91 -25.50
N THR A 151 2.13 -8.42 -25.82
CA THR A 151 1.94 -7.31 -26.74
C THR A 151 2.67 -6.07 -26.25
N ALA A 152 2.51 -5.72 -24.97
CA ALA A 152 3.15 -4.54 -24.39
C ALA A 152 4.68 -4.60 -24.44
N ARG A 153 5.28 -5.74 -24.10
CA ARG A 153 6.74 -5.95 -24.20
C ARG A 153 7.24 -5.89 -25.65
N SER A 154 6.47 -6.45 -26.59
CA SER A 154 6.82 -6.41 -28.01
C SER A 154 6.89 -4.99 -28.55
N ILE A 155 5.95 -4.11 -28.16
CA ILE A 155 5.94 -2.69 -28.53
C ILE A 155 7.22 -2.00 -28.05
N VAL A 156 7.55 -2.15 -26.78
CA VAL A 156 8.74 -1.52 -26.19
C VAL A 156 10.03 -2.09 -26.80
N ALA A 157 10.12 -3.41 -26.98
CA ALA A 157 11.28 -4.05 -27.59
C ALA A 157 11.51 -3.58 -29.03
N THR A 158 10.45 -3.41 -29.82
CA THR A 158 10.54 -2.88 -31.19
C THR A 158 11.07 -1.45 -31.18
N ALA A 159 10.57 -0.58 -30.31
CA ALA A 159 11.06 0.78 -30.19
C ALA A 159 12.55 0.84 -29.83
N LEU A 160 12.98 0.01 -28.88
CA LEU A 160 14.39 -0.07 -28.47
C LEU A 160 15.28 -0.65 -29.56
N ALA A 161 14.84 -1.65 -30.32
CA ALA A 161 15.56 -2.21 -31.44
C ALA A 161 15.78 -1.18 -32.57
N ASP A 162 14.82 -0.27 -32.75
CA ASP A 162 14.94 0.88 -33.68
C ASP A 162 15.82 2.02 -33.11
N GLY A 163 16.39 1.88 -31.93
CA GLY A 163 17.19 2.91 -31.26
C GLY A 163 16.34 4.11 -30.77
N ARG A 164 15.04 3.92 -30.55
CA ARG A 164 14.11 4.97 -30.11
C ARG A 164 13.99 4.98 -28.59
N HIS A 165 13.84 6.18 -28.04
CA HIS A 165 13.61 6.42 -26.62
C HIS A 165 12.19 6.90 -26.31
N TRP A 166 11.35 7.12 -27.32
CA TRP A 166 9.97 7.55 -27.21
C TRP A 166 9.07 6.64 -28.01
N LEU A 167 7.94 6.29 -27.43
CA LEU A 167 6.87 5.61 -28.16
C LEU A 167 6.07 6.63 -28.98
N ASP A 168 5.64 6.24 -30.17
CA ASP A 168 4.74 7.05 -30.95
C ASP A 168 3.29 6.98 -30.43
N PRO A 169 2.39 7.89 -30.86
CA PRO A 169 1.01 7.91 -30.35
C PRO A 169 0.21 6.64 -30.56
N ILE A 170 0.52 5.84 -31.58
CA ILE A 170 -0.18 4.58 -31.85
C ILE A 170 0.37 3.48 -30.94
N GLU A 171 1.69 3.42 -30.77
CA GLU A 171 2.34 2.51 -29.85
C GLU A 171 1.90 2.75 -28.40
N ILE A 172 1.77 4.03 -27.99
CA ILE A 172 1.25 4.40 -26.66
C ILE A 172 -0.19 3.95 -26.50
N LYS A 173 -1.04 4.18 -27.51
CA LYS A 173 -2.43 3.70 -27.48
C LYS A 173 -2.48 2.18 -27.30
N GLN A 174 -1.71 1.43 -28.09
CA GLN A 174 -1.65 -0.03 -27.99
C GLN A 174 -1.11 -0.49 -26.63
N LEU A 175 -0.09 0.18 -26.09
CA LEU A 175 0.43 -0.09 -24.76
C LEU A 175 -0.62 0.10 -23.66
N LEU A 176 -1.36 1.21 -23.70
CA LEU A 176 -2.42 1.49 -22.74
C LEU A 176 -3.59 0.48 -22.87
N GLU A 177 -3.98 0.15 -24.10
CA GLU A 177 -5.01 -0.87 -24.37
C GLU A 177 -4.60 -2.27 -23.89
N ALA A 178 -3.34 -2.66 -24.03
CA ALA A 178 -2.80 -3.91 -23.49
C ALA A 178 -2.94 -4.02 -21.97
N TYR A 179 -2.97 -2.88 -21.27
CA TYR A 179 -3.27 -2.77 -19.84
C TYR A 179 -4.72 -2.36 -19.55
N GLU A 180 -5.63 -2.49 -20.54
CA GLU A 180 -7.05 -2.16 -20.41
C GLU A 180 -7.29 -0.72 -19.91
N ILE A 181 -6.40 0.22 -20.24
CA ILE A 181 -6.58 1.65 -19.99
C ILE A 181 -7.19 2.27 -21.24
N ALA A 182 -8.44 2.71 -21.13
CA ALA A 182 -9.17 3.29 -22.26
C ALA A 182 -8.54 4.60 -22.71
N MET A 183 -8.23 4.70 -24.00
CA MET A 183 -7.75 5.92 -24.65
C MET A 183 -8.68 6.35 -25.78
N VAL A 184 -8.72 7.64 -26.06
CA VAL A 184 -9.48 8.20 -27.17
C VAL A 184 -9.08 7.52 -28.49
N PRO A 185 -10.04 7.20 -29.41
CA PRO A 185 -9.73 6.63 -30.71
C PRO A 185 -8.69 7.49 -31.45
N THR A 186 -7.57 6.89 -31.79
CA THR A 186 -6.36 7.54 -32.32
C THR A 186 -5.84 6.76 -33.53
N PHE A 187 -5.63 7.44 -34.65
CA PHE A 187 -5.20 6.85 -35.91
C PHE A 187 -4.03 7.65 -36.48
N ALA A 188 -3.04 6.95 -37.07
CA ALA A 188 -1.97 7.60 -37.81
C ALA A 188 -2.38 7.80 -39.27
N ALA A 189 -2.00 8.91 -39.85
CA ALA A 189 -2.19 9.22 -41.27
C ALA A 189 -0.90 9.85 -41.82
N ALA A 190 -0.32 9.23 -42.84
CA ALA A 190 0.90 9.71 -43.48
C ALA A 190 0.67 10.97 -44.33
N ASP A 191 -0.56 11.14 -44.83
CA ASP A 191 -0.97 12.25 -45.73
C ASP A 191 -2.41 12.68 -45.45
N ALA A 192 -2.86 13.70 -46.22
CA ALA A 192 -4.18 14.27 -46.06
C ALA A 192 -5.32 13.33 -46.47
N GLU A 193 -5.11 12.43 -47.42
CA GLU A 193 -6.16 11.52 -47.88
C GLU A 193 -6.40 10.41 -46.84
N GLN A 194 -5.34 9.84 -46.26
CA GLN A 194 -5.48 8.91 -45.13
C GLN A 194 -6.13 9.60 -43.92
N ALA A 195 -5.75 10.86 -43.62
CA ALA A 195 -6.38 11.63 -42.55
C ALA A 195 -7.88 11.80 -42.76
N VAL A 196 -8.31 12.06 -44.00
CA VAL A 196 -9.72 12.18 -44.35
C VAL A 196 -10.47 10.86 -44.20
N VAL A 197 -9.87 9.73 -44.56
CA VAL A 197 -10.48 8.40 -44.38
C VAL A 197 -10.80 8.16 -42.90
N HIS A 198 -9.81 8.30 -42.01
CA HIS A 198 -10.01 8.10 -40.57
C HIS A 198 -10.97 9.13 -39.96
N ALA A 199 -10.88 10.39 -40.40
CA ALA A 199 -11.81 11.41 -39.94
C ALA A 199 -13.26 11.11 -40.36
N SER A 200 -13.48 10.59 -41.57
CA SER A 200 -14.80 10.21 -42.04
C SER A 200 -15.45 9.11 -41.21
N GLU A 201 -14.70 8.14 -40.75
CA GLU A 201 -15.16 7.12 -39.81
C GLU A 201 -15.62 7.73 -38.47
N LEU A 202 -14.84 8.70 -37.95
CA LEU A 202 -15.19 9.42 -36.71
C LEU A 202 -16.42 10.34 -36.90
N PHE A 203 -16.54 11.02 -38.06
CA PHE A 203 -17.70 11.83 -38.39
C PHE A 203 -18.97 10.98 -38.48
N ALA A 204 -18.89 9.77 -39.04
CA ALA A 204 -20.01 8.84 -39.11
C ALA A 204 -20.52 8.42 -37.70
N GLN A 205 -19.66 8.51 -36.68
CA GLN A 205 -20.00 8.28 -35.27
C GLN A 205 -20.46 9.57 -34.56
N GLY A 206 -20.59 10.69 -35.27
CA GLY A 206 -21.00 11.98 -34.73
C GLY A 206 -19.91 12.75 -33.97
N ALA A 207 -18.65 12.31 -34.04
CA ALA A 207 -17.54 13.00 -33.40
C ALA A 207 -17.00 14.14 -34.30
N THR A 208 -16.47 15.19 -33.69
CA THR A 208 -15.56 16.13 -34.36
C THR A 208 -14.12 15.62 -34.19
N VAL A 209 -13.17 16.13 -34.99
CA VAL A 209 -11.82 15.60 -35.10
C VAL A 209 -10.78 16.62 -34.64
N VAL A 210 -9.73 16.09 -34.05
CA VAL A 210 -8.48 16.77 -33.71
C VAL A 210 -7.38 16.20 -34.59
N LEU A 211 -6.58 17.09 -35.21
CA LEU A 211 -5.33 16.70 -35.86
C LEU A 211 -4.14 17.15 -35.02
N LYS A 212 -3.18 16.25 -34.88
CA LYS A 212 -1.89 16.53 -34.23
C LYS A 212 -0.76 16.10 -35.15
N ILE A 213 0.30 16.90 -35.25
CA ILE A 213 1.49 16.50 -36.03
C ILE A 213 2.12 15.23 -35.43
N MET A 214 2.54 14.32 -36.28
CA MET A 214 3.27 13.12 -35.90
C MET A 214 4.73 13.26 -36.33
N SER A 215 5.60 13.51 -35.37
CA SER A 215 7.03 13.68 -35.58
C SER A 215 7.79 13.19 -34.35
N ARG A 216 8.92 12.52 -34.59
CA ARG A 216 9.83 12.05 -33.55
C ARG A 216 10.68 13.19 -32.96
N ASP A 217 10.83 14.28 -33.69
CA ASP A 217 11.73 15.39 -33.35
C ASP A 217 10.97 16.62 -32.84
N ILE A 218 9.62 16.62 -32.87
CA ILE A 218 8.74 17.71 -32.40
C ILE A 218 7.98 17.25 -31.16
N ILE A 219 8.54 17.56 -29.97
CA ILE A 219 7.94 17.18 -28.67
C ILE A 219 6.76 18.09 -28.35
N HIS A 220 6.93 19.40 -28.44
CA HIS A 220 5.90 20.40 -28.16
C HIS A 220 5.15 20.76 -29.46
N LYS A 221 4.10 20.01 -29.75
CA LYS A 221 3.33 20.11 -30.99
C LYS A 221 2.69 21.50 -31.19
N SER A 222 2.26 22.15 -30.10
CA SER A 222 1.64 23.47 -30.11
C SER A 222 2.59 24.58 -30.58
N ASP A 223 3.90 24.47 -30.31
CA ASP A 223 4.89 25.50 -30.64
C ASP A 223 5.06 25.69 -32.17
N VAL A 224 4.81 24.61 -32.90
CA VAL A 224 4.86 24.62 -34.37
C VAL A 224 3.47 24.80 -35.02
N GLY A 225 2.42 25.02 -34.21
CA GLY A 225 1.03 25.02 -34.70
C GLY A 225 0.60 23.62 -35.18
N GLY A 226 1.20 22.57 -34.64
CA GLY A 226 0.99 21.17 -35.01
C GLY A 226 -0.27 20.55 -34.42
N VAL A 227 -1.22 21.33 -33.85
CA VAL A 227 -2.49 20.86 -33.31
C VAL A 227 -3.63 21.73 -33.87
N VAL A 228 -4.64 21.08 -34.46
CA VAL A 228 -5.87 21.76 -34.95
C VAL A 228 -7.08 21.02 -34.37
N LEU A 229 -7.93 21.76 -33.69
CA LEU A 229 -9.11 21.27 -32.96
C LEU A 229 -10.41 21.55 -33.75
N ASN A 230 -11.47 20.84 -33.37
CA ASN A 230 -12.85 21.11 -33.82
C ASN A 230 -13.06 21.01 -35.34
N LEU A 231 -12.39 20.08 -35.99
CA LEU A 231 -12.61 19.80 -37.40
C LEU A 231 -13.91 19.02 -37.62
N THR A 232 -14.77 19.48 -38.52
CA THR A 232 -16.13 18.97 -38.71
C THR A 232 -16.39 18.46 -40.13
N SER A 233 -15.43 18.58 -41.05
CA SER A 233 -15.59 18.12 -42.43
C SER A 233 -14.30 17.55 -43.02
N ALA A 234 -14.43 16.67 -44.01
CA ALA A 234 -13.32 16.09 -44.75
C ALA A 234 -12.42 17.15 -45.40
N GLU A 235 -13.02 18.21 -45.94
CA GLU A 235 -12.27 19.30 -46.56
C GLU A 235 -11.45 20.09 -45.51
N ALA A 236 -12.03 20.37 -44.34
CA ALA A 236 -11.31 21.02 -43.24
C ALA A 236 -10.13 20.16 -42.75
N VAL A 237 -10.28 18.81 -42.69
CA VAL A 237 -9.22 17.89 -42.34
C VAL A 237 -8.11 17.90 -43.39
N ARG A 238 -8.45 17.89 -44.69
CA ARG A 238 -7.48 17.94 -45.77
C ARG A 238 -6.63 19.21 -45.70
N GLN A 239 -7.29 20.37 -45.57
CA GLN A 239 -6.62 21.68 -45.50
C GLN A 239 -5.76 21.80 -44.23
N ALA A 240 -6.27 21.37 -43.06
CA ALA A 240 -5.53 21.38 -41.80
C ALA A 240 -4.30 20.47 -41.85
N THR A 241 -4.42 19.30 -42.45
CA THR A 241 -3.28 18.38 -42.63
C THR A 241 -2.19 19.00 -43.48
N ALA A 242 -2.55 19.53 -44.65
CA ALA A 242 -1.61 20.22 -45.55
C ALA A 242 -0.93 21.40 -44.84
N HIS A 243 -1.69 22.18 -44.10
CA HIS A 243 -1.17 23.33 -43.33
C HIS A 243 -0.18 22.91 -42.24
N ILE A 244 -0.54 21.93 -41.41
CA ILE A 244 0.33 21.39 -40.34
C ILE A 244 1.67 20.93 -40.94
N LEU A 245 1.62 20.09 -41.97
CA LEU A 245 2.81 19.51 -42.59
C LEU A 245 3.71 20.58 -43.25
N ALA A 246 3.12 21.55 -43.97
CA ALA A 246 3.85 22.65 -44.58
C ALA A 246 4.51 23.56 -43.53
N ARG A 247 3.76 23.94 -42.50
CA ARG A 247 4.24 24.83 -41.44
C ARG A 247 5.37 24.16 -40.62
N ALA A 248 5.22 22.90 -40.31
CA ALA A 248 6.26 22.13 -39.57
C ALA A 248 7.55 22.05 -40.35
N LYS A 249 7.50 21.83 -41.68
CA LYS A 249 8.68 21.83 -42.57
C LYS A 249 9.39 23.19 -42.57
N ILE A 250 8.65 24.28 -42.47
CA ILE A 250 9.22 25.65 -42.44
C ILE A 250 9.89 25.93 -41.09
N LEU A 251 9.21 25.60 -39.98
CA LEU A 251 9.69 25.91 -38.62
C LEU A 251 10.75 24.93 -38.10
N ARG A 252 10.74 23.69 -38.59
CA ARG A 252 11.66 22.60 -38.18
C ARG A 252 12.06 21.79 -39.41
N PRO A 253 12.87 22.35 -40.32
CA PRO A 253 13.26 21.69 -41.58
C PRO A 253 14.03 20.38 -41.39
N GLU A 254 14.73 20.26 -40.28
CA GLU A 254 15.48 19.08 -39.85
C GLU A 254 14.62 17.96 -39.26
N ALA A 255 13.37 18.25 -38.88
CA ALA A 255 12.52 17.29 -38.17
C ALA A 255 11.97 16.22 -39.13
N ARG A 256 12.03 14.98 -38.70
CA ARG A 256 11.43 13.83 -39.41
C ARG A 256 9.92 13.82 -39.12
N ILE A 257 9.12 14.21 -40.09
CA ILE A 257 7.67 14.25 -40.00
C ILE A 257 7.12 12.97 -40.63
N SER A 258 6.40 12.16 -39.81
CA SER A 258 5.80 10.90 -40.26
C SER A 258 4.34 11.07 -40.72
N GLY A 259 3.77 12.28 -40.60
CA GLY A 259 2.38 12.58 -40.95
C GLY A 259 1.63 13.30 -39.83
N VAL A 260 0.37 12.95 -39.65
CA VAL A 260 -0.49 13.47 -38.59
C VAL A 260 -1.20 12.35 -37.84
N VAL A 261 -1.61 12.65 -36.62
CA VAL A 261 -2.51 11.82 -35.82
C VAL A 261 -3.92 12.39 -35.92
N VAL A 262 -4.88 11.55 -36.22
CA VAL A 262 -6.32 11.83 -36.26
C VAL A 262 -6.94 11.29 -34.98
N GLN A 263 -7.58 12.14 -34.18
CA GLN A 263 -8.24 11.74 -32.94
C GLN A 263 -9.68 12.26 -32.90
N ALA A 264 -10.57 11.49 -32.25
CA ALA A 264 -11.88 12.02 -31.91
C ALA A 264 -11.75 13.15 -30.87
N MET A 265 -12.45 14.27 -31.09
CA MET A 265 -12.56 15.32 -30.09
C MET A 265 -13.45 14.85 -28.95
N VAL A 266 -12.93 14.88 -27.75
CA VAL A 266 -13.68 14.50 -26.54
C VAL A 266 -14.35 15.72 -25.95
N VAL A 267 -15.67 15.69 -25.84
CA VAL A 267 -16.48 16.73 -25.19
C VAL A 267 -17.10 16.17 -23.92
N ARG A 268 -16.42 16.34 -22.80
CA ARG A 268 -16.87 15.91 -21.46
C ARG A 268 -16.82 17.11 -20.50
N PRO A 269 -17.79 18.07 -20.58
CA PRO A 269 -17.69 19.37 -19.91
C PRO A 269 -17.71 19.29 -18.37
N LYS A 270 -18.19 18.17 -17.81
CA LYS A 270 -18.22 17.93 -16.35
C LYS A 270 -17.12 17.00 -15.86
N SER A 271 -16.21 16.57 -16.74
CA SER A 271 -15.07 15.75 -16.35
C SER A 271 -14.02 16.55 -15.59
N ARG A 272 -13.22 15.84 -14.80
CA ARG A 272 -12.04 16.37 -14.12
C ARG A 272 -10.82 15.94 -14.90
N GLU A 273 -9.92 16.88 -15.13
CA GLU A 273 -8.63 16.60 -15.74
C GLU A 273 -7.64 16.17 -14.66
N LEU A 274 -7.12 14.96 -14.82
CA LEU A 274 -6.16 14.35 -13.92
C LEU A 274 -4.85 14.10 -14.66
N ILE A 275 -3.76 14.08 -13.91
CA ILE A 275 -2.47 13.54 -14.36
C ILE A 275 -2.22 12.24 -13.62
N VAL A 276 -1.86 11.21 -14.36
CA VAL A 276 -1.44 9.92 -13.83
C VAL A 276 -0.25 9.40 -14.61
N GLY A 277 0.70 8.77 -13.93
CA GLY A 277 1.87 8.25 -14.63
C GLY A 277 2.86 7.56 -13.72
N LEU A 278 4.00 7.24 -14.30
CA LEU A 278 5.18 6.73 -13.60
C LEU A 278 6.41 7.50 -14.04
N ALA A 279 7.40 7.58 -13.17
CA ALA A 279 8.72 8.14 -13.47
C ALA A 279 9.79 7.43 -12.66
N ASP A 280 11.02 7.39 -13.18
CA ASP A 280 12.16 6.84 -12.45
C ASP A 280 12.78 7.90 -11.54
N ASP A 281 12.85 7.58 -10.24
CA ASP A 281 13.56 8.36 -9.23
C ASP A 281 14.95 7.74 -9.00
N PRO A 282 16.02 8.56 -8.93
CA PRO A 282 17.39 8.05 -8.73
C PRO A 282 17.57 7.26 -7.43
N THR A 283 16.80 7.58 -6.40
CA THR A 283 16.88 6.97 -5.06
C THR A 283 15.92 5.80 -4.91
N PHE A 284 14.65 6.03 -5.27
CA PHE A 284 13.57 5.09 -4.99
C PHE A 284 13.26 4.14 -6.17
N GLY A 285 13.86 4.35 -7.33
CA GLY A 285 13.46 3.64 -8.54
C GLY A 285 12.14 4.17 -9.08
N THR A 286 11.29 3.32 -9.62
CA THR A 286 10.03 3.75 -10.21
C THR A 286 9.07 4.29 -9.14
N VAL A 287 8.48 5.46 -9.39
CA VAL A 287 7.44 6.08 -8.58
C VAL A 287 6.17 6.28 -9.41
N ILE A 288 5.01 6.12 -8.78
CA ILE A 288 3.71 6.40 -9.38
C ILE A 288 3.29 7.81 -9.01
N VAL A 289 2.81 8.57 -10.00
CA VAL A 289 2.39 9.97 -9.87
C VAL A 289 0.89 10.07 -10.05
N PHE A 290 0.23 10.82 -9.19
CA PHE A 290 -1.18 11.20 -9.32
C PHE A 290 -1.38 12.67 -8.97
N GLY A 291 -2.24 13.38 -9.69
CA GLY A 291 -2.56 14.77 -9.37
C GLY A 291 -3.60 15.41 -10.28
N ARG A 292 -3.73 16.73 -10.13
CA ARG A 292 -4.55 17.54 -11.02
C ARG A 292 -3.86 17.70 -12.38
N GLY A 293 -4.58 17.35 -13.45
CA GLY A 293 -4.14 17.51 -14.83
C GLY A 293 -4.49 18.87 -15.45
N GLY A 294 -4.29 18.95 -16.76
CA GLY A 294 -4.56 20.15 -17.57
C GLY A 294 -3.34 21.08 -17.68
N THR A 295 -3.54 22.25 -18.30
CA THR A 295 -2.47 23.20 -18.67
C THR A 295 -1.81 23.93 -17.48
N ALA A 296 -2.40 23.88 -16.29
CA ALA A 296 -1.90 24.58 -15.10
C ALA A 296 -1.21 23.67 -14.09
N VAL A 297 -0.82 22.45 -14.48
CA VAL A 297 -0.22 21.43 -13.59
C VAL A 297 1.01 21.97 -12.88
N GLU A 298 1.91 22.63 -13.59
CA GLU A 298 3.17 23.17 -13.04
C GLU A 298 2.94 24.29 -12.02
N VAL A 299 1.92 25.11 -12.22
CA VAL A 299 1.61 26.26 -11.34
C VAL A 299 0.90 25.79 -10.07
N ILE A 300 -0.04 24.86 -10.20
CA ILE A 300 -0.88 24.41 -9.07
C ILE A 300 -0.14 23.41 -8.18
N ASN A 301 0.75 22.62 -8.75
CA ASN A 301 1.57 21.58 -8.09
C ASN A 301 0.78 20.73 -7.10
N ASP A 302 -0.43 20.28 -7.50
CA ASP A 302 -1.28 19.37 -6.74
C ASP A 302 -1.03 17.94 -7.19
N LYS A 303 0.00 17.32 -6.63
CA LYS A 303 0.40 15.94 -6.94
C LYS A 303 0.82 15.18 -5.70
N ALA A 304 0.65 13.86 -5.74
CA ALA A 304 1.14 12.92 -4.74
C ALA A 304 1.90 11.80 -5.43
N LEU A 305 2.83 11.19 -4.70
CA LEU A 305 3.69 10.11 -5.17
C LEU A 305 3.47 8.86 -4.31
N ALA A 306 3.58 7.68 -4.93
CA ALA A 306 3.60 6.41 -4.24
C ALA A 306 4.67 5.49 -4.83
N LEU A 307 5.17 4.57 -4.02
CA LEU A 307 6.05 3.50 -4.48
C LEU A 307 5.20 2.31 -4.91
N PRO A 308 5.44 1.74 -6.12
CA PRO A 308 4.79 0.48 -6.50
C PRO A 308 5.37 -0.68 -5.67
N PRO A 309 4.62 -1.79 -5.50
CA PRO A 309 3.33 -2.09 -6.11
C PRO A 309 2.16 -1.40 -5.42
N LEU A 310 1.05 -1.21 -6.13
CA LEU A 310 -0.19 -0.66 -5.60
C LEU A 310 -1.32 -1.68 -5.71
N ASP A 311 -2.16 -1.74 -4.68
CA ASP A 311 -3.50 -2.29 -4.74
C ASP A 311 -4.55 -1.16 -4.79
N LEU A 312 -5.83 -1.51 -4.84
CA LEU A 312 -6.91 -0.52 -4.89
C LEU A 312 -6.94 0.38 -3.65
N GLN A 313 -6.58 -0.14 -2.47
CA GLN A 313 -6.58 0.67 -1.25
C GLN A 313 -5.46 1.70 -1.26
N LEU A 314 -4.23 1.27 -1.54
CA LEU A 314 -3.08 2.18 -1.66
C LEU A 314 -3.27 3.22 -2.78
N ALA A 315 -3.93 2.83 -3.87
CA ALA A 315 -4.28 3.77 -4.94
C ALA A 315 -5.32 4.80 -4.50
N ARG A 316 -6.35 4.41 -3.72
CA ARG A 316 -7.31 5.36 -3.12
C ARG A 316 -6.62 6.31 -2.15
N ASP A 317 -5.73 5.81 -1.29
CA ASP A 317 -4.97 6.61 -0.34
C ASP A 317 -4.06 7.62 -1.07
N LEU A 318 -3.45 7.22 -2.19
CA LEU A 318 -2.69 8.13 -3.06
C LEU A 318 -3.57 9.26 -3.60
N ILE A 319 -4.78 8.94 -4.06
CA ILE A 319 -5.75 9.93 -4.55
C ILE A 319 -6.14 10.91 -3.43
N GLU A 320 -6.43 10.42 -2.25
CA GLU A 320 -6.91 11.23 -1.11
C GLU A 320 -5.85 12.21 -0.59
N ARG A 321 -4.57 11.94 -0.79
CA ARG A 321 -3.47 12.86 -0.45
C ARG A 321 -3.41 14.13 -1.29
N THR A 322 -4.19 14.22 -2.38
CA THR A 322 -4.23 15.39 -3.26
C THR A 322 -5.45 16.27 -2.99
N ARG A 323 -5.37 17.56 -3.37
CA ARG A 323 -6.52 18.47 -3.32
C ARG A 323 -7.56 18.17 -4.39
N VAL A 324 -7.13 17.63 -5.54
CA VAL A 324 -8.03 17.26 -6.63
C VAL A 324 -9.01 16.15 -6.24
N SER A 325 -8.70 15.33 -5.24
CA SER A 325 -9.61 14.31 -4.69
C SER A 325 -10.96 14.89 -4.28
N ARG A 326 -10.97 16.12 -3.76
CA ARG A 326 -12.20 16.82 -3.37
C ARG A 326 -13.07 17.15 -4.59
N LEU A 327 -12.47 17.39 -5.76
CA LEU A 327 -13.19 17.64 -6.99
C LEU A 327 -13.78 16.38 -7.61
N LEU A 328 -13.29 15.18 -7.25
CA LEU A 328 -13.87 13.91 -7.68
C LEU A 328 -15.24 13.64 -7.03
N ARG A 329 -15.55 14.30 -5.92
CA ARG A 329 -16.86 14.22 -5.25
C ARG A 329 -17.91 15.05 -6.01
N ALA A 330 -19.18 14.75 -5.75
CA ALA A 330 -20.27 15.57 -6.28
C ALA A 330 -20.19 17.01 -5.73
N TYR A 331 -20.37 17.98 -6.62
CA TYR A 331 -20.39 19.39 -6.25
C TYR A 331 -21.34 20.17 -7.14
N ARG A 332 -22.34 20.83 -6.54
CA ARG A 332 -23.41 21.55 -7.26
C ARG A 332 -24.10 20.66 -8.31
N ASP A 333 -24.07 21.06 -9.58
CA ASP A 333 -24.62 20.36 -10.74
C ASP A 333 -23.65 19.37 -11.41
N VAL A 334 -22.45 19.17 -10.81
CA VAL A 334 -21.43 18.23 -11.31
C VAL A 334 -21.49 16.95 -10.50
N PRO A 335 -21.88 15.81 -11.10
CA PRO A 335 -21.95 14.53 -10.40
C PRO A 335 -20.56 14.06 -9.97
N ALA A 336 -20.49 13.13 -9.01
CA ALA A 336 -19.23 12.51 -8.60
C ALA A 336 -18.60 11.74 -9.76
N ALA A 337 -17.30 11.85 -9.92
CA ALA A 337 -16.56 10.93 -10.77
C ALA A 337 -16.48 9.54 -10.09
N LYS A 338 -16.07 8.51 -10.84
CA LYS A 338 -15.84 7.17 -10.29
C LYS A 338 -14.41 7.05 -9.71
N PRO A 339 -14.19 7.21 -8.40
CA PRO A 339 -12.85 7.19 -7.82
C PRO A 339 -12.19 5.82 -8.00
N ASP A 340 -12.96 4.73 -7.97
CA ASP A 340 -12.44 3.38 -8.17
C ASP A 340 -11.93 3.14 -9.59
N ALA A 341 -12.52 3.78 -10.59
CA ALA A 341 -12.00 3.73 -11.95
C ALA A 341 -10.65 4.46 -12.07
N VAL A 342 -10.48 5.57 -11.34
CA VAL A 342 -9.18 6.28 -11.26
C VAL A 342 -8.15 5.44 -10.51
N ALA A 343 -8.52 4.87 -9.36
CA ALA A 343 -7.65 3.99 -8.57
C ALA A 343 -7.18 2.78 -9.40
N MET A 344 -8.08 2.17 -10.18
CA MET A 344 -7.74 1.05 -11.07
C MET A 344 -6.71 1.45 -12.14
N VAL A 345 -6.75 2.67 -12.70
CA VAL A 345 -5.70 3.14 -13.63
C VAL A 345 -4.34 3.18 -12.93
N LEU A 346 -4.28 3.67 -11.69
CA LEU A 346 -3.03 3.70 -10.91
C LEU A 346 -2.49 2.30 -10.63
N VAL A 347 -3.36 1.34 -10.30
CA VAL A 347 -2.98 -0.08 -10.14
C VAL A 347 -2.42 -0.65 -11.44
N LYS A 348 -3.08 -0.37 -12.58
CA LYS A 348 -2.65 -0.83 -13.91
C LYS A 348 -1.29 -0.24 -14.31
N ILE A 349 -1.04 1.04 -14.01
CA ILE A 349 0.26 1.68 -14.26
C ILE A 349 1.34 1.11 -13.33
N ALA A 350 1.03 0.84 -12.06
CA ALA A 350 1.97 0.20 -11.14
C ALA A 350 2.33 -1.22 -11.63
N GLN A 351 1.36 -1.96 -12.14
CA GLN A 351 1.59 -3.27 -12.75
C GLN A 351 2.44 -3.18 -14.03
N MET A 352 2.16 -2.20 -14.90
CA MET A 352 2.95 -1.94 -16.10
C MET A 352 4.43 -1.68 -15.75
N ALA A 353 4.68 -0.88 -14.72
CA ALA A 353 6.04 -0.64 -14.22
C ALA A 353 6.73 -1.92 -13.71
N ALA A 354 5.96 -2.87 -13.15
CA ALA A 354 6.47 -4.17 -12.73
C ALA A 354 6.84 -5.05 -13.93
N ASP A 355 5.97 -5.07 -14.93
CA ASP A 355 6.09 -6.00 -16.07
C ASP A 355 7.11 -5.53 -17.11
N ILE A 356 7.32 -4.21 -17.23
CA ILE A 356 8.14 -3.60 -18.30
C ILE A 356 9.10 -2.56 -17.68
N PRO A 357 10.23 -3.03 -17.11
CA PRO A 357 11.22 -2.15 -16.47
C PRO A 357 11.95 -1.22 -17.45
N GLU A 358 11.74 -1.39 -18.74
CA GLU A 358 12.24 -0.53 -19.81
C GLU A 358 11.43 0.75 -19.99
N ILE A 359 10.27 0.90 -19.35
CA ILE A 359 9.51 2.15 -19.33
C ILE A 359 10.04 3.03 -18.19
N HIS A 360 10.71 4.12 -18.53
CA HIS A 360 11.31 5.04 -17.56
C HIS A 360 10.37 6.16 -17.16
N GLU A 361 9.47 6.54 -18.07
CA GLU A 361 8.46 7.57 -17.83
C GLU A 361 7.19 7.25 -18.62
N LEU A 362 6.05 7.40 -17.98
CA LEU A 362 4.73 7.42 -18.61
C LEU A 362 3.95 8.58 -18.00
N ASP A 363 3.42 9.46 -18.85
CA ASP A 363 2.59 10.58 -18.45
C ASP A 363 1.28 10.55 -19.24
N ILE A 364 0.17 10.39 -18.56
CA ILE A 364 -1.19 10.50 -19.11
C ILE A 364 -1.77 11.82 -18.63
N ASN A 365 -1.85 12.81 -19.53
CA ASN A 365 -2.31 14.16 -19.21
C ASN A 365 -3.01 14.83 -20.41
N PRO A 366 -4.35 15.00 -20.33
CA PRO A 366 -5.21 14.65 -19.22
C PRO A 366 -5.76 13.21 -19.29
N LEU A 367 -5.94 12.62 -18.11
CA LEU A 367 -6.91 11.54 -17.88
C LEU A 367 -8.23 12.20 -17.45
N LEU A 368 -9.26 12.11 -18.27
CA LEU A 368 -10.60 12.63 -17.94
C LEU A 368 -11.31 11.63 -17.02
N ALA A 369 -11.91 12.15 -15.94
CA ALA A 369 -12.70 11.36 -14.99
C ALA A 369 -14.07 12.01 -14.75
N ASP A 370 -15.15 11.22 -14.89
CA ASP A 370 -16.53 11.62 -14.67
C ASP A 370 -17.37 10.44 -14.12
N GLU A 371 -18.68 10.60 -14.07
CA GLU A 371 -19.64 9.58 -13.65
C GLU A 371 -19.69 8.35 -14.56
N THR A 372 -19.20 8.44 -15.79
CA THR A 372 -19.14 7.30 -16.73
C THR A 372 -17.88 6.46 -16.56
N GLY A 373 -16.80 7.05 -16.04
CA GLY A 373 -15.52 6.40 -15.82
C GLY A 373 -14.34 7.29 -16.14
N VAL A 374 -13.28 6.70 -16.70
CA VAL A 374 -12.04 7.40 -17.07
C VAL A 374 -11.74 7.23 -18.56
N LEU A 375 -11.03 8.22 -19.13
CA LEU A 375 -10.59 8.19 -20.54
C LEU A 375 -9.29 8.97 -20.68
N ALA A 376 -8.23 8.32 -21.14
CA ALA A 376 -6.98 8.98 -21.51
C ALA A 376 -7.15 9.75 -22.84
N VAL A 377 -6.72 11.01 -22.87
CA VAL A 377 -6.81 11.88 -24.07
C VAL A 377 -5.44 12.05 -24.72
N ASP A 378 -4.42 12.24 -23.91
CA ASP A 378 -3.04 12.32 -24.39
C ASP A 378 -2.12 11.54 -23.43
N ALA A 379 -1.09 10.92 -24.00
CA ALA A 379 -0.10 10.21 -23.22
C ALA A 379 1.27 10.25 -23.89
N ARG A 380 2.32 10.13 -23.07
CA ARG A 380 3.71 10.08 -23.51
C ARG A 380 4.43 8.99 -22.75
N ALA A 381 5.36 8.29 -23.41
CA ALA A 381 6.19 7.29 -22.75
C ALA A 381 7.64 7.40 -23.22
N VAL A 382 8.56 7.39 -22.26
CA VAL A 382 10.01 7.29 -22.47
C VAL A 382 10.43 5.86 -22.18
N VAL A 383 11.18 5.27 -23.11
CA VAL A 383 11.68 3.90 -22.98
C VAL A 383 13.20 3.87 -23.11
N GLY A 384 13.82 2.94 -22.41
CA GLY A 384 15.27 2.74 -22.43
C GLY A 384 15.65 1.37 -21.87
N PRO A 385 16.93 1.00 -21.92
CA PRO A 385 17.39 -0.23 -21.25
C PRO A 385 17.06 -0.18 -19.76
N ALA A 386 16.62 -1.31 -19.19
CA ALA A 386 16.32 -1.39 -17.75
C ALA A 386 17.51 -0.89 -16.91
N LEU A 387 17.26 0.11 -16.05
CA LEU A 387 18.31 0.82 -15.31
C LEU A 387 18.99 -0.05 -14.24
N ARG A 388 18.29 -1.05 -13.73
CA ARG A 388 18.78 -1.95 -12.69
C ARG A 388 18.78 -3.39 -13.18
N LYS A 389 19.93 -4.05 -13.09
CA LYS A 389 20.02 -5.50 -13.28
C LYS A 389 19.75 -6.15 -11.93
N PHE A 390 18.65 -6.85 -11.83
CA PHE A 390 18.27 -7.56 -10.61
C PHE A 390 18.88 -9.00 -10.63
N ARG A 391 19.36 -9.45 -9.45
CA ARG A 391 19.71 -10.85 -9.22
C ARG A 391 18.59 -11.47 -8.36
N GLY A 392 17.93 -12.50 -8.87
CA GLY A 392 16.81 -13.18 -8.17
C GLY A 392 15.44 -12.96 -8.82
N VAL A 393 14.39 -13.52 -8.21
CA VAL A 393 13.00 -13.38 -8.65
C VAL A 393 12.41 -12.12 -8.02
N GLY A 394 12.11 -11.09 -8.82
CA GLY A 394 11.52 -9.84 -8.35
C GLY A 394 11.59 -8.72 -9.38
N HIS A 395 11.13 -7.53 -9.00
CA HIS A 395 11.09 -6.37 -9.88
C HIS A 395 12.32 -5.50 -9.66
N ALA A 396 13.14 -5.37 -10.67
CA ALA A 396 14.43 -4.68 -10.62
C ALA A 396 14.31 -3.19 -10.20
N ASN A 397 13.20 -2.55 -10.55
CA ASN A 397 13.03 -1.11 -10.38
C ASN A 397 12.29 -0.73 -9.10
N PHE A 398 11.78 -1.69 -8.32
CA PHE A 398 11.01 -1.38 -7.12
C PHE A 398 11.88 -1.26 -5.88
N ALA A 399 11.70 -0.17 -5.13
CA ALA A 399 12.32 0.00 -3.81
C ALA A 399 11.72 -0.97 -2.78
N VAL A 400 10.45 -1.35 -2.95
CA VAL A 400 9.73 -2.28 -2.08
C VAL A 400 9.42 -3.54 -2.88
N ARG A 401 9.85 -4.71 -2.40
CA ARG A 401 9.46 -5.97 -3.03
C ARG A 401 7.99 -6.26 -2.77
N PRO A 402 7.23 -6.60 -3.81
CA PRO A 402 5.84 -7.00 -3.65
C PRO A 402 5.70 -8.28 -2.83
N TYR A 403 4.53 -8.47 -2.22
CA TYR A 403 4.21 -9.70 -1.51
C TYR A 403 4.28 -10.91 -2.46
N PRO A 404 5.09 -11.93 -2.17
CA PRO A 404 5.37 -13.03 -3.08
C PRO A 404 4.25 -14.10 -3.04
N SER A 405 3.07 -13.75 -3.52
CA SER A 405 1.85 -14.58 -3.50
C SER A 405 1.98 -15.89 -4.27
N GLN A 406 2.91 -15.98 -5.24
CA GLN A 406 3.19 -17.21 -5.99
C GLN A 406 3.70 -18.35 -5.11
N TRP A 407 4.13 -18.07 -3.90
CA TRP A 407 4.58 -19.05 -2.91
C TRP A 407 3.46 -19.55 -1.99
N GLN A 408 2.22 -19.19 -2.23
CA GLN A 408 1.08 -19.70 -1.48
C GLN A 408 0.72 -21.11 -1.98
N ARG A 409 0.54 -22.05 -1.04
CA ARG A 409 0.09 -23.41 -1.38
C ARG A 409 -0.58 -24.10 -0.20
N HIS A 410 -1.45 -25.04 -0.51
CA HIS A 410 -2.03 -25.97 0.47
C HIS A 410 -1.12 -27.20 0.62
N ALA A 411 -1.04 -27.70 1.83
CA ALA A 411 -0.30 -28.92 2.13
C ALA A 411 -1.07 -29.75 3.18
N GLU A 412 -0.85 -31.04 3.16
CA GLU A 412 -1.42 -31.96 4.14
C GLU A 412 -0.28 -32.76 4.80
N THR A 413 -0.31 -32.85 6.12
CA THR A 413 0.64 -33.65 6.89
C THR A 413 0.28 -35.13 6.81
N LYS A 414 1.21 -36.00 7.22
CA LYS A 414 1.00 -37.48 7.19
C LYS A 414 -0.21 -37.95 8.00
N ASP A 415 -0.64 -37.21 8.98
CA ASP A 415 -1.77 -37.50 9.87
C ASP A 415 -3.05 -36.71 9.52
N GLY A 416 -3.11 -36.12 8.33
CA GLY A 416 -4.30 -35.46 7.81
C GLY A 416 -4.52 -34.02 8.27
N LEU A 417 -3.54 -33.36 8.93
CA LEU A 417 -3.64 -31.94 9.22
C LEU A 417 -3.45 -31.14 7.93
N ARG A 418 -4.48 -30.41 7.51
CA ARG A 418 -4.42 -29.50 6.37
C ARG A 418 -3.92 -28.13 6.80
N VAL A 419 -2.92 -27.64 6.10
CA VAL A 419 -2.28 -26.36 6.37
C VAL A 419 -2.19 -25.53 5.11
N PHE A 420 -2.42 -24.22 5.26
CA PHE A 420 -2.16 -23.22 4.24
C PHE A 420 -0.78 -22.63 4.48
N LEU A 421 0.14 -22.86 3.55
CA LEU A 421 1.50 -22.32 3.57
C LEU A 421 1.54 -21.04 2.75
N ARG A 422 2.07 -19.97 3.34
CA ARG A 422 2.23 -18.68 2.65
C ARG A 422 3.39 -17.87 3.21
N PRO A 423 3.91 -16.88 2.45
CA PRO A 423 4.80 -15.87 3.02
C PRO A 423 4.15 -15.16 4.21
N ILE A 424 4.97 -14.82 5.21
CA ILE A 424 4.54 -14.07 6.39
C ILE A 424 4.12 -12.66 5.99
N ARG A 425 3.19 -12.06 6.74
CA ARG A 425 2.74 -10.67 6.57
C ARG A 425 2.95 -9.89 7.87
N PRO A 426 3.07 -8.56 7.83
CA PRO A 426 3.12 -7.74 9.04
C PRO A 426 1.92 -7.96 9.96
N GLU A 427 0.72 -8.19 9.40
CA GLU A 427 -0.52 -8.45 10.14
C GLU A 427 -0.52 -9.77 10.92
N ASP A 428 0.46 -10.63 10.68
CA ASP A 428 0.60 -11.91 11.39
C ASP A 428 1.17 -11.78 12.80
N GLU A 429 1.49 -10.56 13.25
CA GLU A 429 2.04 -10.33 14.59
C GLU A 429 1.19 -10.98 15.71
N PRO A 430 -0.14 -10.84 15.74
CA PRO A 430 -0.96 -11.52 16.75
C PRO A 430 -0.86 -13.05 16.67
N LEU A 431 -0.78 -13.62 15.47
CA LEU A 431 -0.68 -15.06 15.24
C LEU A 431 0.67 -15.60 15.70
N ILE A 432 1.76 -14.89 15.41
CA ILE A 432 3.11 -15.25 15.92
C ILE A 432 3.13 -15.18 17.45
N HIS A 433 2.56 -14.13 18.04
CA HIS A 433 2.49 -13.99 19.49
C HIS A 433 1.73 -15.16 20.13
N GLU A 434 0.58 -15.52 19.59
CA GLU A 434 -0.20 -16.65 20.08
C GLU A 434 0.56 -17.98 19.94
N MET A 435 1.20 -18.21 18.79
CA MET A 435 2.00 -19.40 18.56
C MET A 435 3.15 -19.53 19.56
N LEU A 436 3.90 -18.44 19.81
CA LEU A 436 5.04 -18.45 20.73
C LEU A 436 4.64 -18.86 22.17
N HIS A 437 3.44 -18.48 22.61
CA HIS A 437 2.89 -18.91 23.91
C HIS A 437 2.54 -20.40 23.99
N ARG A 438 2.43 -21.08 22.83
CA ARG A 438 2.17 -22.53 22.74
C ARG A 438 3.42 -23.35 22.44
N VAL A 439 4.58 -22.71 22.40
CA VAL A 439 5.89 -23.39 22.27
C VAL A 439 6.50 -23.59 23.65
N THR A 440 7.00 -24.80 23.91
CA THR A 440 7.62 -25.10 25.21
C THR A 440 8.90 -24.28 25.43
N PRO A 441 9.29 -24.00 26.69
CA PRO A 441 10.54 -23.30 26.99
C PRO A 441 11.78 -23.99 26.41
N GLN A 442 11.76 -25.33 26.34
CA GLN A 442 12.84 -26.11 25.76
C GLN A 442 12.93 -25.87 24.25
N ASP A 443 11.81 -25.85 23.53
CA ASP A 443 11.79 -25.61 22.09
C ASP A 443 12.16 -24.16 21.73
N LEU A 444 11.78 -23.21 22.57
CA LEU A 444 12.23 -21.81 22.43
C LEU A 444 13.76 -21.73 22.62
N ARG A 445 14.31 -22.44 23.62
CA ARG A 445 15.76 -22.51 23.83
C ARG A 445 16.49 -23.13 22.64
N LEU A 446 15.95 -24.23 22.08
CA LEU A 446 16.51 -24.88 20.89
C LEU A 446 16.51 -23.97 19.66
N ARG A 447 15.60 -22.98 19.61
CA ARG A 447 15.47 -22.05 18.48
C ARG A 447 16.27 -20.76 18.67
N PHE A 448 16.30 -20.22 19.90
CA PHE A 448 16.88 -18.89 20.17
C PHE A 448 18.20 -18.97 20.95
N PHE A 449 18.63 -20.18 21.31
CA PHE A 449 19.85 -20.47 22.07
C PHE A 449 19.88 -19.85 23.48
N ALA A 450 18.76 -19.25 23.88
CA ALA A 450 18.58 -18.63 25.19
C ALA A 450 17.17 -18.88 25.73
N PRO A 451 16.99 -18.93 27.06
CA PRO A 451 15.66 -18.99 27.64
C PRO A 451 14.90 -17.68 27.40
N MET A 452 13.72 -17.78 26.81
CA MET A 452 12.83 -16.62 26.56
C MET A 452 11.57 -16.77 27.41
N LYS A 453 11.20 -15.72 28.16
CA LYS A 453 9.99 -15.69 29.01
C LYS A 453 8.94 -14.69 28.50
N GLU A 454 9.35 -13.62 27.83
CA GLU A 454 8.48 -12.55 27.35
C GLU A 454 8.84 -12.20 25.91
N PHE A 455 7.83 -11.83 25.13
CA PHE A 455 7.97 -11.45 23.74
C PHE A 455 7.48 -10.02 23.58
N SER A 456 8.41 -9.08 23.48
CA SER A 456 8.06 -7.68 23.25
C SER A 456 7.47 -7.50 21.84
N HIS A 457 6.65 -6.46 21.68
CA HIS A 457 6.15 -6.05 20.36
C HIS A 457 7.30 -5.86 19.36
N GLU A 458 8.38 -5.17 19.77
CA GLU A 458 9.55 -4.95 18.92
C GLU A 458 10.20 -6.25 18.45
N PHE A 459 10.29 -7.26 19.32
CA PHE A 459 10.81 -8.57 18.95
C PHE A 459 9.92 -9.25 17.90
N ILE A 460 8.59 -9.25 18.10
CA ILE A 460 7.66 -9.90 17.17
C ILE A 460 7.58 -9.12 15.84
N ALA A 461 7.62 -7.80 15.87
CA ALA A 461 7.66 -6.98 14.66
C ALA A 461 8.86 -7.32 13.77
N ARG A 462 10.05 -7.54 14.35
CA ARG A 462 11.23 -8.04 13.59
C ARG A 462 11.02 -9.43 12.98
N LEU A 463 10.12 -10.22 13.52
CA LEU A 463 9.78 -11.53 12.96
C LEU A 463 8.77 -11.45 11.81
N THR A 464 7.92 -10.43 11.75
CA THR A 464 6.82 -10.30 10.80
C THR A 464 7.06 -9.27 9.72
N GLN A 465 7.74 -8.17 10.03
CA GLN A 465 8.04 -7.09 9.09
C GLN A 465 9.36 -7.40 8.37
N LEU A 466 9.27 -8.14 7.27
CA LEU A 466 10.44 -8.56 6.50
C LEU A 466 10.63 -7.70 5.25
N ASP A 467 11.88 -7.38 4.97
CA ASP A 467 12.30 -6.99 3.62
C ASP A 467 12.41 -8.24 2.76
N TYR A 468 11.38 -8.52 1.94
CA TYR A 468 11.38 -9.68 1.05
C TYR A 468 12.54 -9.66 0.03
N ALA A 469 13.25 -8.55 -0.10
CA ALA A 469 14.45 -8.48 -0.90
C ALA A 469 15.62 -9.25 -0.28
N ARG A 470 15.64 -9.44 1.04
CA ARG A 470 16.77 -10.06 1.76
C ARG A 470 16.37 -11.21 2.66
N ALA A 471 15.10 -11.30 2.99
CA ALA A 471 14.59 -12.30 3.91
C ALA A 471 13.26 -12.86 3.42
N MET A 472 13.04 -14.14 3.67
CA MET A 472 11.76 -14.80 3.46
C MET A 472 11.38 -15.56 4.72
N ALA A 473 10.10 -15.51 5.08
CA ALA A 473 9.56 -16.43 6.06
C ALA A 473 8.24 -17.01 5.53
N PHE A 474 8.07 -18.31 5.66
CA PHE A 474 6.81 -18.99 5.37
C PHE A 474 6.16 -19.39 6.67
N VAL A 475 4.88 -19.10 6.76
CA VAL A 475 4.01 -19.51 7.86
C VAL A 475 3.10 -20.63 7.43
N ALA A 476 2.83 -21.55 8.35
CA ALA A 476 1.84 -22.60 8.20
C ALA A 476 0.63 -22.25 9.07
N LEU A 477 -0.54 -22.11 8.45
CA LEU A 477 -1.82 -21.87 9.10
C LEU A 477 -2.66 -23.15 9.04
N ASP A 478 -3.15 -23.62 10.17
CA ASP A 478 -4.15 -24.69 10.22
C ASP A 478 -5.44 -24.20 9.54
N GLU A 479 -5.89 -24.88 8.50
CA GLU A 479 -7.06 -24.45 7.72
C GLU A 479 -8.36 -24.45 8.53
N ASN A 480 -8.47 -25.29 9.55
CA ASN A 480 -9.68 -25.39 10.36
C ASN A 480 -9.74 -24.31 11.44
N THR A 481 -8.61 -24.03 12.09
CA THR A 481 -8.55 -23.12 13.25
C THR A 481 -8.01 -21.73 12.90
N GLN A 482 -7.43 -21.57 11.71
CA GLN A 482 -6.72 -20.38 11.26
C GLN A 482 -5.55 -19.95 12.18
N GLN A 483 -5.10 -20.86 13.04
CA GLN A 483 -3.98 -20.63 13.95
C GLN A 483 -2.65 -20.91 13.25
N LEU A 484 -1.64 -20.11 13.60
CA LEU A 484 -0.28 -20.32 13.12
C LEU A 484 0.33 -21.51 13.87
N VAL A 485 0.81 -22.51 13.13
CA VAL A 485 1.30 -23.78 13.65
C VAL A 485 2.79 -24.00 13.39
N GLY A 486 3.39 -23.21 12.52
CA GLY A 486 4.81 -23.28 12.22
C GLY A 486 5.31 -22.11 11.38
N VAL A 487 6.60 -21.83 11.48
CA VAL A 487 7.29 -20.82 10.67
C VAL A 487 8.69 -21.29 10.32
N VAL A 488 9.08 -21.10 9.06
CA VAL A 488 10.45 -21.25 8.58
C VAL A 488 10.88 -19.95 7.94
N ARG A 489 12.14 -19.57 8.10
CA ARG A 489 12.69 -18.34 7.52
C ARG A 489 14.08 -18.55 6.96
N ILE A 490 14.47 -17.68 6.05
CA ILE A 490 15.82 -17.55 5.54
C ILE A 490 16.21 -16.07 5.44
N HIS A 491 17.42 -15.76 5.84
CA HIS A 491 18.04 -14.45 5.62
C HIS A 491 19.23 -14.63 4.68
N SER A 492 19.21 -13.91 3.57
CA SER A 492 20.31 -13.92 2.61
C SER A 492 21.41 -12.95 3.04
N ASP A 493 22.66 -13.30 2.73
CA ASP A 493 23.78 -12.38 2.87
C ASP A 493 23.67 -11.19 1.89
N SER A 494 24.54 -10.20 2.06
CA SER A 494 24.53 -8.97 1.25
C SER A 494 24.83 -9.17 -0.24
N ILE A 495 25.46 -10.29 -0.59
CA ILE A 495 25.85 -10.64 -1.97
C ILE A 495 24.97 -11.71 -2.59
N TYR A 496 23.94 -12.18 -1.89
CA TYR A 496 23.01 -13.23 -2.34
C TYR A 496 23.69 -14.54 -2.73
N GLU A 497 24.72 -14.96 -2.00
CA GLU A 497 25.39 -16.22 -2.21
C GLU A 497 25.00 -17.29 -1.19
N SER A 498 24.70 -16.87 0.04
CA SER A 498 24.29 -17.79 1.10
C SER A 498 23.09 -17.26 1.88
N GLY A 499 22.31 -18.18 2.45
CA GLY A 499 21.20 -17.86 3.32
C GLY A 499 21.27 -18.65 4.63
N GLU A 500 20.99 -17.97 5.74
CA GLU A 500 20.83 -18.61 7.04
C GLU A 500 19.35 -18.91 7.28
N TYR A 501 19.03 -20.19 7.55
CA TYR A 501 17.66 -20.58 7.83
C TYR A 501 17.39 -20.74 9.32
N ALA A 502 16.11 -20.67 9.69
CA ALA A 502 15.63 -20.99 11.02
C ALA A 502 14.18 -21.47 10.97
N ILE A 503 13.82 -22.43 11.79
CA ILE A 503 12.48 -23.02 11.83
C ILE A 503 11.97 -23.13 13.26
N LEU A 504 10.67 -22.92 13.44
CA LEU A 504 9.99 -23.14 14.72
C LEU A 504 8.59 -23.70 14.45
N LEU A 505 8.22 -24.71 15.20
CA LEU A 505 6.89 -25.33 15.16
C LEU A 505 6.23 -25.25 16.53
N ARG A 506 4.93 -25.21 16.55
CA ARG A 506 4.15 -25.43 17.77
C ARG A 506 4.48 -26.79 18.34
N SER A 507 4.81 -26.88 19.64
CA SER A 507 5.42 -28.06 20.26
C SER A 507 4.56 -29.32 20.18
N ASP A 508 3.23 -29.16 20.25
CA ASP A 508 2.26 -30.25 20.19
C ASP A 508 2.06 -30.84 18.77
N LEU A 509 2.64 -30.21 17.74
CA LEU A 509 2.50 -30.61 16.32
C LEU A 509 3.80 -31.17 15.73
N LYS A 510 4.80 -31.40 16.57
CA LYS A 510 6.07 -32.02 16.14
C LYS A 510 5.86 -33.48 15.73
N GLY A 511 6.74 -33.98 14.84
CA GLY A 511 6.70 -35.39 14.39
C GLY A 511 5.65 -35.70 13.31
N ARG A 512 4.82 -34.74 12.91
CA ARG A 512 3.74 -34.92 11.93
C ARG A 512 4.14 -34.63 10.47
N GLY A 513 5.40 -34.30 10.21
CA GLY A 513 5.91 -33.99 8.87
C GLY A 513 5.86 -32.51 8.49
N LEU A 514 5.24 -31.65 9.30
CA LEU A 514 5.13 -30.20 9.01
C LEU A 514 6.49 -29.52 8.87
N GLY A 515 7.45 -29.85 9.75
CA GLY A 515 8.82 -29.34 9.68
C GLY A 515 9.52 -29.70 8.38
N TRP A 516 9.28 -30.92 7.89
CA TRP A 516 9.82 -31.37 6.61
C TRP A 516 9.26 -30.53 5.43
N ALA A 517 7.94 -30.33 5.39
CA ALA A 517 7.28 -29.56 4.34
C ALA A 517 7.78 -28.10 4.29
N LEU A 518 7.93 -27.47 5.47
CA LEU A 518 8.46 -26.11 5.59
C LEU A 518 9.92 -26.01 5.16
N MET A 519 10.77 -26.99 5.52
CA MET A 519 12.17 -27.02 5.10
C MET A 519 12.31 -27.26 3.59
N GLN A 520 11.50 -28.11 2.99
CA GLN A 520 11.47 -28.27 1.54
C GLN A 520 11.09 -26.95 0.85
N MET A 521 10.07 -26.26 1.35
CA MET A 521 9.62 -25.00 0.80
C MET A 521 10.70 -23.92 0.84
N ILE A 522 11.45 -23.80 1.95
CA ILE A 522 12.52 -22.81 2.05
C ILE A 522 13.73 -23.16 1.16
N ILE A 523 14.00 -24.45 0.94
CA ILE A 523 15.04 -24.92 0.01
C ILE A 523 14.64 -24.61 -1.44
N GLU A 524 13.38 -24.86 -1.81
CA GLU A 524 12.85 -24.52 -3.14
C GLU A 524 12.95 -23.01 -3.38
N TYR A 525 12.55 -22.18 -2.41
CA TYR A 525 12.67 -20.73 -2.46
C TYR A 525 14.14 -20.31 -2.66
N ALA A 526 15.06 -20.82 -1.86
CA ALA A 526 16.47 -20.46 -1.95
C ALA A 526 17.07 -20.80 -3.31
N LYS A 527 16.68 -21.94 -3.92
CA LYS A 527 17.07 -22.31 -5.28
C LYS A 527 16.52 -21.35 -6.32
N SER A 528 15.25 -20.95 -6.21
CA SER A 528 14.62 -20.01 -7.13
C SER A 528 15.25 -18.61 -7.08
N GLU A 529 15.72 -18.19 -5.89
CA GLU A 529 16.44 -16.93 -5.70
C GLU A 529 17.92 -17.00 -6.13
N GLY A 530 18.41 -18.19 -6.53
CA GLY A 530 19.77 -18.38 -7.01
C GLY A 530 20.84 -18.38 -5.91
N LEU A 531 20.44 -18.66 -4.65
CA LEU A 531 21.39 -18.86 -3.56
C LEU A 531 22.23 -20.11 -3.84
N LYS A 532 23.52 -20.06 -3.51
CA LYS A 532 24.45 -21.19 -3.68
C LYS A 532 24.44 -22.16 -2.50
N THR A 533 24.14 -21.62 -1.31
CA THR A 533 24.16 -22.40 -0.07
C THR A 533 23.10 -21.95 0.92
N ILE A 534 22.60 -22.91 1.69
CA ILE A 534 21.80 -22.65 2.91
C ILE A 534 22.61 -23.16 4.10
N SER A 535 22.66 -22.38 5.18
CA SER A 535 23.32 -22.75 6.44
C SER A 535 22.44 -22.46 7.63
N GLY A 536 22.79 -23.01 8.77
CA GLY A 536 22.16 -22.72 10.04
C GLY A 536 22.93 -23.35 11.19
N ASP A 537 22.65 -22.85 12.38
CA ASP A 537 23.22 -23.36 13.62
C ASP A 537 22.17 -24.16 14.37
N VAL A 538 22.57 -25.32 14.88
CA VAL A 538 21.70 -26.26 15.58
C VAL A 538 22.39 -26.71 16.84
N LEU A 539 21.74 -26.64 18.01
CA LEU A 539 22.29 -27.18 19.24
C LEU A 539 22.49 -28.69 19.11
N GLN A 540 23.61 -29.20 19.58
CA GLN A 540 23.99 -30.63 19.51
C GLN A 540 22.92 -31.55 20.14
N GLU A 541 22.24 -31.06 21.17
CA GLU A 541 21.13 -31.78 21.82
C GLU A 541 19.86 -31.88 20.96
N ASN A 542 19.72 -31.05 19.89
CA ASN A 542 18.59 -31.10 18.98
C ASN A 542 18.76 -32.20 17.91
N THR A 543 18.82 -33.44 18.37
CA THR A 543 19.07 -34.62 17.52
C THR A 543 18.05 -34.75 16.39
N VAL A 544 16.78 -34.43 16.66
CA VAL A 544 15.68 -34.47 15.65
C VAL A 544 15.95 -33.52 14.50
N MET A 545 16.38 -32.28 14.79
CA MET A 545 16.71 -31.32 13.76
C MET A 545 17.95 -31.73 12.97
N LEU A 546 18.97 -32.25 13.65
CA LEU A 546 20.20 -32.74 13.02
C LEU A 546 19.92 -33.94 12.08
N GLU A 547 19.03 -34.86 12.46
CA GLU A 547 18.60 -35.98 11.61
C GLU A 547 17.82 -35.48 10.38
N MET A 548 16.91 -34.53 10.55
CA MET A 548 16.18 -33.91 9.45
C MET A 548 17.15 -33.21 8.49
N CYS A 549 18.13 -32.47 8.99
CA CYS A 549 19.15 -31.83 8.16
C CYS A 549 19.95 -32.88 7.34
N ARG A 550 20.41 -33.99 7.97
CA ARG A 550 21.10 -35.04 7.24
C ARG A 550 20.23 -35.65 6.14
N SER A 551 18.95 -35.91 6.45
CA SER A 551 17.99 -36.49 5.51
C SER A 551 17.67 -35.53 4.33
N LEU A 552 17.79 -34.22 4.54
CA LEU A 552 17.65 -33.19 3.51
C LEU A 552 18.96 -32.91 2.74
N GLY A 553 20.06 -33.62 3.08
CA GLY A 553 21.34 -33.49 2.39
C GLY A 553 22.29 -32.43 2.95
N PHE A 554 22.00 -31.87 4.14
CA PHE A 554 22.93 -30.96 4.80
C PHE A 554 24.16 -31.70 5.32
N GLN A 555 25.31 -31.08 5.15
CA GLN A 555 26.53 -31.48 5.88
C GLN A 555 26.46 -30.94 7.30
N VAL A 556 26.69 -31.77 8.29
CA VAL A 556 26.68 -31.43 9.71
C VAL A 556 28.11 -31.48 10.24
N LYS A 557 28.60 -30.36 10.80
CA LYS A 557 29.92 -30.26 11.43
C LYS A 557 29.79 -29.55 12.76
N GLY A 558 30.53 -30.02 13.79
CA GLY A 558 30.63 -29.32 15.08
C GLY A 558 31.29 -27.94 14.88
N ASP A 559 30.86 -26.95 15.64
CA ASP A 559 31.49 -25.63 15.63
C ASP A 559 32.86 -25.72 16.34
N PRO A 560 33.94 -25.17 15.77
CA PRO A 560 35.27 -25.23 16.38
C PRO A 560 35.42 -24.37 17.64
N HIS A 561 34.53 -23.40 17.86
CA HIS A 561 34.60 -22.43 18.97
C HIS A 561 33.51 -22.67 20.02
N GLU A 562 32.36 -23.23 19.62
CA GLU A 562 31.19 -23.47 20.47
C GLU A 562 30.83 -24.97 20.46
N HIS A 563 31.30 -25.72 21.44
CA HIS A 563 31.17 -27.18 21.49
C HIS A 563 29.72 -27.70 21.49
N ASP A 564 28.77 -26.88 21.91
CA ASP A 564 27.35 -27.23 21.96
C ASP A 564 26.59 -26.95 20.65
N ILE A 565 27.26 -26.39 19.64
CA ILE A 565 26.65 -26.00 18.35
C ILE A 565 27.19 -26.91 17.22
N CYS A 566 26.27 -27.28 16.34
CA CYS A 566 26.58 -27.90 15.05
C CYS A 566 26.21 -26.92 13.93
N ASN A 567 27.16 -26.58 13.08
CA ASN A 567 26.90 -25.87 11.85
C ASN A 567 26.37 -26.85 10.79
N VAL A 568 25.23 -26.53 10.19
CA VAL A 568 24.65 -27.35 9.12
C VAL A 568 24.67 -26.54 7.82
N LYS A 569 25.10 -27.17 6.72
CA LYS A 569 25.24 -26.48 5.41
C LYS A 569 24.78 -27.37 4.27
N LEU A 570 23.90 -26.85 3.42
CA LEU A 570 23.43 -27.46 2.18
C LEU A 570 23.95 -26.66 0.98
N LYS A 571 24.56 -27.34 0.02
CA LYS A 571 24.83 -26.80 -1.32
C LYS A 571 23.57 -26.96 -2.17
N LEU A 572 23.12 -25.88 -2.82
CA LEU A 572 21.92 -25.85 -3.66
C LEU A 572 22.20 -26.18 -5.12
#